data_f93aa33278fa178487e2b34b673dde72
#
_entry.id   f93aa33278fa178487e2b34b673dde72
#
_cell.length_a   1.000
_cell.length_b   1.000
_cell.length_c   1.000
_cell.angle_alpha   90.00
_cell.angle_beta   90.00
_cell.angle_gamma   90.00
#
_symmetry.space_group_name_H-M   'P 1'
#
loop_
_entity.id
_entity.type
_entity.pdbx_description
1 polymer ?
#
loop_
_entity_poly.entity_id
_entity_poly.type
_entity_poly.pdbx_seq_one_letter_code
_entity_poly.pdbx_strand_id
1 'polypeptide(L)'
;IGVFLLVRTCAYWETIFGIKGLVIIIGLVTAVVATLIARVQSSVKTQIAYGSIAQIGLMFVELAMGWHTLVLIHFTGNAFLRTYQLLVSPSVLGYLIHDQFFSYIPKRYLGSTSFIQKITNSIYVLSLKEWHMDSFQYQVMWSPFKWLGRKLNFLSSKAVLISLVLIYIIGVFCFLNEDKIPYQIDGILHLFFAFIGMLLILKSFAKRTDAMAVWFMIIASQFYMLLAIAFLNDQYEYVEILLYVSGLLIAAGVGFYSLYRIK
;
A
#
# COMPACT_ATOMS: atom_id res chain seq x y z
N ILE A 1 -5.08 5.32 -6.96
CA ILE A 1 -3.98 4.43 -7.42
C ILE A 1 -4.50 3.01 -7.62
N GLY A 2 -5.17 2.35 -6.64
CA GLY A 2 -5.62 0.96 -6.74
C GLY A 2 -6.56 0.67 -7.92
N VAL A 3 -7.56 1.53 -8.16
CA VAL A 3 -8.47 1.39 -9.33
C VAL A 3 -7.68 1.44 -10.63
N PHE A 4 -6.78 2.42 -10.77
CA PHE A 4 -5.97 2.57 -11.97
C PHE A 4 -5.07 1.35 -12.21
N LEU A 5 -4.46 0.81 -11.14
CA LEU A 5 -3.67 -0.41 -11.25
C LEU A 5 -4.51 -1.60 -11.73
N LEU A 6 -5.70 -1.80 -11.16
CA LEU A 6 -6.61 -2.86 -11.60
C LEU A 6 -7.07 -2.69 -13.05
N VAL A 7 -7.33 -1.46 -13.50
CA VAL A 7 -7.64 -1.17 -14.91
C VAL A 7 -6.46 -1.52 -15.82
N ARG A 8 -5.23 -1.17 -15.43
CA ARG A 8 -4.03 -1.48 -16.24
C ARG A 8 -3.71 -2.97 -16.29
N THR A 9 -4.09 -3.71 -15.26
CA THR A 9 -3.83 -5.16 -15.18
C THR A 9 -5.03 -6.01 -15.56
N CYS A 10 -6.16 -5.43 -16.02
CA CYS A 10 -7.39 -6.16 -16.33
C CYS A 10 -7.17 -7.30 -17.32
N ALA A 11 -6.31 -7.13 -18.32
CA ALA A 11 -5.98 -8.15 -19.32
C ALA A 11 -5.50 -9.49 -18.71
N TYR A 12 -4.89 -9.47 -17.52
CA TYR A 12 -4.34 -10.66 -16.87
C TYR A 12 -5.35 -11.41 -16.01
N TRP A 13 -6.33 -10.74 -15.43
CA TRP A 13 -7.24 -11.34 -14.44
C TRP A 13 -8.71 -11.37 -14.85
N GLU A 14 -9.13 -10.54 -15.81
CA GLU A 14 -10.54 -10.41 -16.22
C GLU A 14 -11.10 -11.71 -16.82
N THR A 15 -10.27 -12.54 -17.43
CA THR A 15 -10.65 -13.84 -17.99
C THR A 15 -10.83 -14.93 -16.93
N ILE A 16 -10.27 -14.74 -15.72
CA ILE A 16 -10.30 -15.73 -14.64
C ILE A 16 -11.52 -15.51 -13.77
N PHE A 17 -12.54 -16.37 -13.89
CA PHE A 17 -13.81 -16.26 -13.17
C PHE A 17 -13.64 -16.13 -11.66
N GLY A 18 -12.72 -16.89 -11.04
CA GLY A 18 -12.48 -16.84 -9.59
C GLY A 18 -11.96 -15.49 -9.11
N ILE A 19 -11.02 -14.89 -9.84
CA ILE A 19 -10.46 -13.57 -9.50
C ILE A 19 -11.50 -12.48 -9.70
N LYS A 20 -12.26 -12.56 -10.78
CA LYS A 20 -13.37 -11.64 -11.07
C LYS A 20 -14.42 -11.63 -9.94
N GLY A 21 -14.83 -12.80 -9.48
CA GLY A 21 -15.75 -12.96 -8.34
C GLY A 21 -15.17 -12.37 -7.05
N LEU A 22 -13.89 -12.59 -6.78
CA LEU A 22 -13.21 -12.06 -5.61
C LEU A 22 -13.16 -10.52 -5.63
N VAL A 23 -12.87 -9.90 -6.77
CA VAL A 23 -12.86 -8.44 -6.91
C VAL A 23 -14.25 -7.86 -6.67
N ILE A 24 -15.33 -8.51 -7.19
CA ILE A 24 -16.71 -8.10 -6.92
C ILE A 24 -17.03 -8.15 -5.42
N ILE A 25 -16.71 -9.26 -4.76
CA ILE A 25 -16.99 -9.43 -3.32
C ILE A 25 -16.25 -8.36 -2.49
N ILE A 26 -14.96 -8.17 -2.74
CA ILE A 26 -14.16 -7.13 -2.06
C ILE A 26 -14.76 -5.75 -2.32
N GLY A 27 -15.13 -5.44 -3.57
CA GLY A 27 -15.74 -4.18 -3.93
C GLY A 27 -17.05 -3.92 -3.20
N LEU A 28 -17.97 -4.90 -3.16
CA LEU A 28 -19.25 -4.79 -2.46
C LEU A 28 -19.06 -4.63 -0.93
N VAL A 29 -18.23 -5.47 -0.32
CA VAL A 29 -17.95 -5.35 1.12
C VAL A 29 -17.35 -3.99 1.45
N THR A 30 -16.40 -3.51 0.64
CA THR A 30 -15.80 -2.19 0.83
C THR A 30 -16.85 -1.07 0.69
N ALA A 31 -17.71 -1.13 -0.32
CA ALA A 31 -18.74 -0.12 -0.53
C ALA A 31 -19.72 -0.06 0.64
N VAL A 32 -20.19 -1.21 1.13
CA VAL A 32 -21.14 -1.29 2.25
C VAL A 32 -20.50 -0.82 3.56
N VAL A 33 -19.34 -1.38 3.92
CA VAL A 33 -18.66 -1.05 5.18
C VAL A 33 -18.25 0.42 5.22
N ALA A 34 -17.67 0.95 4.16
CA ALA A 34 -17.27 2.35 4.09
C ALA A 34 -18.48 3.30 4.15
N THR A 35 -19.61 2.94 3.53
CA THR A 35 -20.85 3.73 3.63
C THR A 35 -21.38 3.76 5.06
N LEU A 36 -21.37 2.63 5.76
CA LEU A 36 -21.80 2.54 7.16
C LEU A 36 -20.93 3.40 8.07
N ILE A 37 -19.60 3.34 7.87
CA ILE A 37 -18.65 4.15 8.62
C ILE A 37 -18.87 5.64 8.32
N ALA A 38 -18.99 6.04 7.06
CA ALA A 38 -19.21 7.43 6.66
C ALA A 38 -20.41 8.07 7.37
N ARG A 39 -21.48 7.31 7.55
CA ARG A 39 -22.72 7.80 8.19
C ARG A 39 -22.60 8.12 9.68
N VAL A 40 -21.65 7.53 10.37
CA VAL A 40 -21.48 7.66 11.84
C VAL A 40 -20.29 8.53 12.25
N GLN A 41 -19.45 8.94 11.28
CA GLN A 41 -18.31 9.79 11.56
C GLN A 41 -18.73 11.21 11.93
N SER A 42 -18.10 11.76 12.97
CA SER A 42 -18.37 13.12 13.45
C SER A 42 -17.69 14.22 12.61
N SER A 43 -16.59 13.88 11.93
CA SER A 43 -15.83 14.83 11.11
C SER A 43 -16.29 14.81 9.65
N VAL A 44 -16.60 15.96 9.08
CA VAL A 44 -16.97 16.08 7.65
C VAL A 44 -15.85 15.56 6.75
N LYS A 45 -14.59 15.78 7.11
CA LYS A 45 -13.44 15.28 6.34
C LYS A 45 -13.39 13.75 6.31
N THR A 46 -13.64 13.09 7.45
CA THR A 46 -13.67 11.63 7.52
C THR A 46 -14.90 11.07 6.80
N GLN A 47 -16.06 11.73 6.87
CA GLN A 47 -17.23 11.36 6.08
C GLN A 47 -16.95 11.39 4.58
N ILE A 48 -16.29 12.45 4.08
CA ILE A 48 -15.88 12.57 2.67
C ILE A 48 -14.89 11.47 2.30
N ALA A 49 -13.91 11.19 3.16
CA ALA A 49 -12.91 10.14 2.93
C ALA A 49 -13.56 8.75 2.80
N TYR A 50 -14.38 8.35 3.77
CA TYR A 50 -15.08 7.06 3.71
C TYR A 50 -16.12 7.00 2.58
N GLY A 51 -16.79 8.11 2.26
CA GLY A 51 -17.63 8.20 1.09
C GLY A 51 -16.83 7.98 -0.22
N SER A 52 -15.59 8.44 -0.30
CA SER A 52 -14.70 8.15 -1.44
C SER A 52 -14.30 6.67 -1.50
N ILE A 53 -14.01 6.05 -0.35
CA ILE A 53 -13.69 4.62 -0.28
C ILE A 53 -14.90 3.78 -0.74
N ALA A 54 -16.12 4.16 -0.36
CA ALA A 54 -17.33 3.49 -0.82
C ALA A 54 -17.47 3.53 -2.35
N GLN A 55 -17.21 4.68 -2.98
CA GLN A 55 -17.22 4.82 -4.44
C GLN A 55 -16.12 3.98 -5.12
N ILE A 56 -14.94 3.91 -4.52
CA ILE A 56 -13.86 3.02 -5.01
C ILE A 56 -14.30 1.55 -4.97
N GLY A 57 -15.02 1.13 -3.94
CA GLY A 57 -15.61 -0.21 -3.87
C GLY A 57 -16.59 -0.48 -5.02
N LEU A 58 -17.43 0.48 -5.39
CA LEU A 58 -18.32 0.37 -6.56
C LEU A 58 -17.54 0.30 -7.87
N MET A 59 -16.49 1.10 -8.03
CA MET A 59 -15.61 1.03 -9.22
C MET A 59 -14.97 -0.34 -9.39
N PHE A 60 -14.64 -1.06 -8.31
CA PHE A 60 -14.14 -2.43 -8.40
C PHE A 60 -15.19 -3.39 -8.96
N VAL A 61 -16.46 -3.21 -8.56
CA VAL A 61 -17.56 -4.01 -9.10
C VAL A 61 -17.77 -3.70 -10.59
N GLU A 62 -17.85 -2.41 -10.94
CA GLU A 62 -17.99 -1.97 -12.34
C GLU A 62 -16.89 -2.51 -13.23
N LEU A 63 -15.64 -2.46 -12.75
CA LEU A 63 -14.48 -2.99 -13.47
C LEU A 63 -14.57 -4.51 -13.67
N ALA A 64 -14.92 -5.24 -12.62
CA ALA A 64 -15.08 -6.68 -12.69
C ALA A 64 -16.26 -7.11 -13.60
N MET A 65 -17.24 -6.23 -13.81
CA MET A 65 -18.30 -6.43 -14.79
C MET A 65 -17.89 -6.11 -16.23
N GLY A 66 -16.68 -5.60 -16.45
CA GLY A 66 -16.16 -5.26 -17.78
C GLY A 66 -16.54 -3.85 -18.26
N TRP A 67 -17.07 -2.99 -17.39
CA TRP A 67 -17.50 -1.63 -17.77
C TRP A 67 -16.36 -0.62 -17.69
N HIS A 68 -15.28 -0.85 -18.44
CA HIS A 68 -14.03 -0.07 -18.38
C HIS A 68 -14.24 1.44 -18.58
N THR A 69 -15.05 1.84 -19.56
CA THR A 69 -15.33 3.26 -19.84
C THR A 69 -16.08 3.91 -18.68
N LEU A 70 -17.05 3.20 -18.09
CA LEU A 70 -17.81 3.69 -16.95
C LEU A 70 -16.90 3.92 -15.73
N VAL A 71 -15.99 2.97 -15.45
CA VAL A 71 -15.00 3.10 -14.37
C VAL A 71 -14.14 4.33 -14.54
N LEU A 72 -13.66 4.64 -15.74
CA LEU A 72 -12.83 5.82 -15.99
C LEU A 72 -13.61 7.12 -15.78
N ILE A 73 -14.85 7.19 -16.22
CA ILE A 73 -15.73 8.34 -15.99
C ILE A 73 -16.03 8.49 -14.50
N HIS A 74 -16.37 7.38 -13.83
CA HIS A 74 -16.65 7.36 -12.39
C HIS A 74 -15.42 7.76 -11.56
N PHE A 75 -14.24 7.26 -11.91
CA PHE A 75 -12.97 7.61 -11.27
C PHE A 75 -12.68 9.12 -11.39
N THR A 76 -12.81 9.68 -12.59
CA THR A 76 -12.59 11.10 -12.85
C THR A 76 -13.61 11.96 -12.11
N GLY A 77 -14.89 11.62 -12.21
CA GLY A 77 -15.97 12.31 -11.52
C GLY A 77 -15.80 12.29 -10.00
N ASN A 78 -15.43 11.14 -9.42
CA ASN A 78 -15.17 11.02 -7.99
C ASN A 78 -13.98 11.90 -7.57
N ALA A 79 -12.90 11.96 -8.37
CA ALA A 79 -11.74 12.79 -8.06
C ALA A 79 -12.12 14.29 -7.98
N PHE A 80 -12.82 14.81 -8.98
CA PHE A 80 -13.30 16.19 -9.00
C PHE A 80 -14.26 16.49 -7.86
N LEU A 81 -15.25 15.62 -7.66
CA LEU A 81 -16.27 15.81 -6.61
C LEU A 81 -15.63 15.85 -5.21
N ARG A 82 -14.66 14.95 -4.92
CA ARG A 82 -13.99 14.91 -3.62
C ARG A 82 -13.12 16.12 -3.39
N THR A 83 -12.40 16.56 -4.41
CA THR A 83 -11.63 17.80 -4.33
C THR A 83 -12.51 19.00 -4.01
N TYR A 84 -13.64 19.14 -4.70
CA TYR A 84 -14.61 20.19 -4.44
C TYR A 84 -15.19 20.09 -3.00
N GLN A 85 -15.62 18.91 -2.58
CA GLN A 85 -16.17 18.70 -1.23
C GLN A 85 -15.16 19.03 -0.13
N LEU A 86 -13.88 18.70 -0.30
CA LEU A 86 -12.82 19.03 0.65
C LEU A 86 -12.57 20.53 0.74
N LEU A 87 -12.65 21.25 -0.38
CA LEU A 87 -12.49 22.71 -0.42
C LEU A 87 -13.64 23.42 0.31
N VAL A 88 -14.87 22.93 0.15
CA VAL A 88 -16.06 23.54 0.75
C VAL A 88 -16.30 23.07 2.21
N SER A 89 -15.68 21.96 2.64
CA SER A 89 -15.93 21.35 3.96
C SER A 89 -15.77 22.30 5.17
N PRO A 90 -14.87 23.27 5.22
CA PRO A 90 -14.78 24.19 6.35
C PRO A 90 -16.04 25.05 6.56
N SER A 91 -16.68 25.51 5.49
CA SER A 91 -17.92 26.32 5.55
C SER A 91 -19.12 25.48 5.96
N VAL A 92 -19.20 24.24 5.46
CA VAL A 92 -20.28 23.29 5.83
C VAL A 92 -20.22 22.95 7.32
N LEU A 93 -19.02 22.77 7.88
CA LEU A 93 -18.85 22.48 9.31
C LEU A 93 -19.39 23.60 10.19
N GLY A 94 -19.12 24.85 9.84
CA GLY A 94 -19.64 26.03 10.55
C GLY A 94 -21.17 26.05 10.55
N TYR A 95 -21.80 25.78 9.39
CA TYR A 95 -23.25 25.71 9.26
C TYR A 95 -23.86 24.56 10.09
N LEU A 96 -23.27 23.37 10.04
CA LEU A 96 -23.79 22.20 10.77
C LEU A 96 -23.69 22.39 12.30
N ILE A 97 -22.63 23.01 12.81
CA ILE A 97 -22.49 23.32 14.24
C ILE A 97 -23.58 24.31 14.66
N HIS A 98 -23.81 25.36 13.88
CA HIS A 98 -24.85 26.34 14.15
C HIS A 98 -26.25 25.69 14.18
N ASP A 99 -26.57 24.86 13.16
CA ASP A 99 -27.87 24.20 13.07
C ASP A 99 -28.09 23.22 14.23
N GLN A 100 -27.07 22.41 14.61
CA GLN A 100 -27.17 21.52 15.76
C GLN A 100 -27.36 22.27 17.08
N PHE A 101 -26.78 23.44 17.21
CA PHE A 101 -26.89 24.22 18.45
C PHE A 101 -28.28 24.83 18.61
N PHE A 102 -28.91 25.31 17.52
CA PHE A 102 -30.20 25.98 17.58
C PHE A 102 -31.38 25.06 17.34
N SER A 103 -31.20 23.96 16.60
CA SER A 103 -32.30 23.07 16.14
C SER A 103 -32.22 21.67 16.79
N TYR A 104 -31.50 21.50 17.90
CA TYR A 104 -31.34 20.21 18.56
C TYR A 104 -32.68 19.72 19.17
N ILE A 105 -33.24 18.67 18.61
CA ILE A 105 -34.41 17.95 19.15
C ILE A 105 -33.92 16.61 19.71
N PRO A 106 -33.95 16.39 21.04
CA PRO A 106 -33.53 15.13 21.63
C PRO A 106 -34.46 14.00 21.16
N LYS A 107 -33.87 12.93 20.61
CA LYS A 107 -34.64 11.73 20.26
C LYS A 107 -35.16 11.07 21.53
N ARG A 108 -36.48 10.97 21.68
CA ARG A 108 -37.12 10.18 22.76
C ARG A 108 -36.82 8.69 22.50
N TYR A 109 -36.08 8.08 23.38
CA TYR A 109 -35.94 6.63 23.42
C TYR A 109 -37.25 6.01 23.95
N LEU A 110 -38.05 5.47 23.04
CA LEU A 110 -39.15 4.57 23.41
C LEU A 110 -38.55 3.20 23.74
N GLY A 111 -38.63 2.81 24.98
CA GLY A 111 -37.91 1.73 25.63
C GLY A 111 -38.32 0.29 25.29
N SER A 112 -38.44 -0.11 24.03
CA SER A 112 -38.56 -1.53 23.68
C SER A 112 -37.36 -1.92 22.81
N THR A 113 -36.47 -2.74 23.34
CA THR A 113 -35.29 -3.27 22.60
C THR A 113 -35.75 -4.42 21.69
N SER A 114 -36.29 -4.10 20.53
CA SER A 114 -36.51 -5.07 19.45
C SER A 114 -35.17 -5.68 19.00
N PHE A 115 -35.16 -6.94 18.57
CA PHE A 115 -34.01 -7.61 18.01
C PHE A 115 -33.31 -6.80 16.89
N ILE A 116 -34.14 -6.17 16.03
CA ILE A 116 -33.64 -5.27 14.97
C ILE A 116 -32.90 -4.08 15.56
N GLN A 117 -33.35 -3.52 16.65
CA GLN A 117 -32.70 -2.38 17.31
C GLN A 117 -31.36 -2.76 17.92
N LYS A 118 -31.22 -3.98 18.46
CA LYS A 118 -29.94 -4.51 18.94
C LYS A 118 -28.93 -4.65 17.80
N ILE A 119 -29.35 -5.20 16.65
CA ILE A 119 -28.48 -5.32 15.46
C ILE A 119 -28.07 -3.93 14.98
N THR A 120 -29.00 -3.01 14.83
CA THR A 120 -28.70 -1.63 14.37
C THR A 120 -27.73 -0.93 15.31
N ASN A 121 -27.91 -1.06 16.62
CA ASN A 121 -26.99 -0.47 17.61
C ASN A 121 -25.60 -1.13 17.55
N SER A 122 -25.53 -2.45 17.35
CA SER A 122 -24.25 -3.15 17.19
C SER A 122 -23.50 -2.70 15.93
N ILE A 123 -24.20 -2.59 14.81
CA ILE A 123 -23.62 -2.06 13.56
C ILE A 123 -23.17 -0.61 13.74
N TYR A 124 -23.96 0.21 14.43
CA TYR A 124 -23.59 1.60 14.73
C TYR A 124 -22.27 1.67 15.53
N VAL A 125 -22.17 0.92 16.62
CA VAL A 125 -20.96 0.88 17.45
C VAL A 125 -19.74 0.32 16.68
N LEU A 126 -19.94 -0.73 15.87
CA LEU A 126 -18.89 -1.28 15.03
C LEU A 126 -18.42 -0.24 14.01
N SER A 127 -19.35 0.44 13.35
CA SER A 127 -19.02 1.48 12.34
C SER A 127 -18.34 2.69 12.98
N LEU A 128 -18.72 3.08 14.21
CA LEU A 128 -18.06 4.15 14.95
C LEU A 128 -16.59 3.80 15.27
N LYS A 129 -16.31 2.53 15.54
CA LYS A 129 -14.95 1.99 15.77
C LYS A 129 -14.25 1.54 14.48
N GLU A 130 -14.77 1.94 13.31
CA GLU A 130 -14.20 1.61 12.00
C GLU A 130 -13.97 0.11 11.81
N TRP A 131 -14.85 -0.73 12.39
CA TRP A 131 -14.78 -2.19 12.37
C TRP A 131 -13.44 -2.76 12.85
N HIS A 132 -12.72 -2.01 13.66
CA HIS A 132 -11.37 -2.34 14.13
C HIS A 132 -10.39 -2.68 12.98
N MET A 133 -10.59 -2.09 11.81
CA MET A 133 -9.78 -2.38 10.61
C MET A 133 -8.30 -2.07 10.81
N ASP A 134 -7.97 -1.01 11.56
CA ASP A 134 -6.58 -0.69 11.89
C ASP A 134 -5.92 -1.80 12.71
N SER A 135 -6.63 -2.32 13.71
CA SER A 135 -6.12 -3.43 14.55
C SER A 135 -5.97 -4.70 13.74
N PHE A 136 -6.94 -5.01 12.87
CA PHE A 136 -6.90 -6.15 11.96
C PHE A 136 -5.72 -6.04 10.99
N GLN A 137 -5.57 -4.90 10.32
CA GLN A 137 -4.47 -4.65 9.39
C GLN A 137 -3.11 -4.77 10.09
N TYR A 138 -2.99 -4.22 11.30
CA TYR A 138 -1.77 -4.33 12.08
C TYR A 138 -1.44 -5.77 12.46
N GLN A 139 -2.42 -6.55 12.94
CA GLN A 139 -2.21 -7.93 13.38
C GLN A 139 -1.96 -8.89 12.23
N VAL A 140 -2.74 -8.79 11.14
CA VAL A 140 -2.71 -9.74 10.03
C VAL A 140 -1.62 -9.40 9.01
N MET A 141 -1.45 -8.11 8.68
CA MET A 141 -0.48 -7.71 7.65
C MET A 141 0.86 -7.28 8.26
N TRP A 142 0.86 -6.43 9.28
CA TRP A 142 2.08 -5.78 9.75
C TRP A 142 2.86 -6.60 10.77
N SER A 143 2.17 -7.29 11.67
CA SER A 143 2.80 -8.09 12.74
C SER A 143 3.66 -9.26 12.22
N PRO A 144 3.23 -10.05 11.21
CA PRO A 144 4.05 -11.12 10.62
C PRO A 144 5.35 -10.61 10.02
N PHE A 145 5.31 -9.48 9.28
CA PHE A 145 6.52 -8.88 8.70
C PHE A 145 7.51 -8.41 9.77
N LYS A 146 7.00 -7.80 10.85
CA LYS A 146 7.85 -7.44 11.99
C LYS A 146 8.45 -8.64 12.71
N TRP A 147 7.68 -9.70 12.87
CA TRP A 147 8.15 -10.93 13.49
C TRP A 147 9.27 -11.57 12.65
N LEU A 148 9.04 -11.69 11.33
CA LEU A 148 10.05 -12.19 10.40
C LEU A 148 11.30 -11.33 10.41
N GLY A 149 11.15 -10.00 10.30
CA GLY A 149 12.28 -9.06 10.33
C GLY A 149 13.06 -9.09 11.66
N ARG A 150 12.41 -9.40 12.79
CA ARG A 150 13.11 -9.61 14.07
C ARG A 150 13.96 -10.89 14.07
N LYS A 151 13.48 -11.96 13.42
CA LYS A 151 14.28 -13.19 13.26
C LYS A 151 15.53 -12.98 12.39
N LEU A 152 15.50 -12.01 11.50
CA LEU A 152 16.64 -11.63 10.65
C LEU A 152 17.69 -10.74 11.37
N ASN A 153 17.82 -10.84 12.69
CA ASN A 153 18.78 -10.02 13.44
C ASN A 153 20.23 -10.27 13.04
N PHE A 154 20.54 -11.46 12.57
CA PHE A 154 21.89 -11.81 12.09
C PHE A 154 22.34 -10.93 10.90
N LEU A 155 21.40 -10.42 10.07
CA LEU A 155 21.73 -9.50 8.96
C LEU A 155 22.29 -8.14 9.44
N SER A 156 22.15 -7.81 10.71
CA SER A 156 22.70 -6.56 11.28
C SER A 156 24.14 -6.71 11.78
N SER A 157 24.73 -7.90 11.73
CA SER A 157 26.11 -8.10 12.16
C SER A 157 27.08 -7.53 11.10
N LYS A 158 28.17 -6.94 11.56
CA LYS A 158 29.21 -6.34 10.64
C LYS A 158 29.76 -7.37 9.66
N ALA A 159 29.97 -8.61 10.10
CA ALA A 159 30.47 -9.69 9.25
C ALA A 159 29.51 -10.01 8.10
N VAL A 160 28.20 -10.09 8.38
CA VAL A 160 27.20 -10.35 7.33
C VAL A 160 27.06 -9.15 6.39
N LEU A 161 27.14 -7.92 6.88
CA LEU A 161 27.11 -6.75 6.00
C LEU A 161 28.31 -6.74 5.03
N ILE A 162 29.50 -7.11 5.50
CA ILE A 162 30.68 -7.24 4.63
C ILE A 162 30.46 -8.38 3.61
N SER A 163 29.96 -9.54 4.04
CA SER A 163 29.68 -10.65 3.11
C SER A 163 28.64 -10.29 2.05
N LEU A 164 27.62 -9.49 2.39
CA LEU A 164 26.65 -8.99 1.42
C LEU A 164 27.34 -8.11 0.36
N VAL A 165 28.23 -7.21 0.75
CA VAL A 165 28.98 -6.40 -0.22
C VAL A 165 29.83 -7.28 -1.15
N LEU A 166 30.49 -8.29 -0.61
CA LEU A 166 31.26 -9.25 -1.43
C LEU A 166 30.37 -10.04 -2.40
N ILE A 167 29.21 -10.53 -1.94
CA ILE A 167 28.24 -11.23 -2.79
C ILE A 167 27.74 -10.31 -3.92
N TYR A 168 27.51 -9.02 -3.63
CA TYR A 168 27.11 -8.06 -4.64
C TYR A 168 28.20 -7.85 -5.70
N ILE A 169 29.46 -7.69 -5.29
CA ILE A 169 30.60 -7.54 -6.21
C ILE A 169 30.74 -8.78 -7.11
N ILE A 170 30.61 -9.99 -6.54
CA ILE A 170 30.62 -11.24 -7.30
C ILE A 170 29.45 -11.26 -8.29
N GLY A 171 28.26 -10.83 -7.88
CA GLY A 171 27.08 -10.72 -8.75
C GLY A 171 27.30 -9.79 -9.94
N VAL A 172 27.88 -8.62 -9.72
CA VAL A 172 28.25 -7.68 -10.80
C VAL A 172 29.30 -8.30 -11.73
N PHE A 173 30.29 -9.01 -11.18
CA PHE A 173 31.28 -9.71 -11.99
C PHE A 173 30.65 -10.83 -12.85
N CYS A 174 29.71 -11.58 -12.30
CA CYS A 174 28.92 -12.56 -13.06
C CYS A 174 28.13 -11.89 -14.18
N PHE A 175 27.44 -10.80 -13.90
CA PHE A 175 26.69 -10.04 -14.91
C PHE A 175 27.57 -9.54 -16.06
N LEU A 176 28.76 -9.01 -15.75
CA LEU A 176 29.71 -8.56 -16.79
C LEU A 176 30.29 -9.72 -17.63
N ASN A 177 30.16 -10.96 -17.20
CA ASN A 177 30.59 -12.17 -17.90
C ASN A 177 29.42 -13.12 -18.20
N GLU A 178 28.24 -12.59 -18.41
CA GLU A 178 27.00 -13.35 -18.63
C GLU A 178 27.11 -14.35 -19.78
N ASP A 179 27.79 -13.98 -20.87
CA ASP A 179 28.05 -14.85 -22.03
C ASP A 179 28.72 -16.20 -21.70
N LYS A 180 29.39 -16.30 -20.53
CA LYS A 180 30.09 -17.51 -20.08
C LYS A 180 29.25 -18.34 -19.10
N ILE A 181 28.10 -17.83 -18.66
CA ILE A 181 27.25 -18.48 -17.66
C ILE A 181 26.22 -19.36 -18.36
N PRO A 182 26.07 -20.63 -17.96
CA PRO A 182 25.01 -21.48 -18.51
C PRO A 182 23.63 -20.89 -18.21
N TYR A 183 22.72 -20.85 -19.18
CA TYR A 183 21.35 -20.32 -19.08
C TYR A 183 20.56 -20.85 -17.87
N GLN A 184 20.81 -22.08 -17.42
CA GLN A 184 20.18 -22.67 -16.23
C GLN A 184 20.57 -21.98 -14.93
N ILE A 185 21.79 -21.42 -14.85
CA ILE A 185 22.29 -20.72 -13.65
C ILE A 185 21.77 -19.29 -13.65
N ASP A 186 21.65 -18.66 -14.80
CA ASP A 186 21.13 -17.32 -14.96
C ASP A 186 19.71 -17.21 -14.39
N GLY A 187 18.82 -18.14 -14.74
CA GLY A 187 17.46 -18.24 -14.18
C GLY A 187 17.39 -18.42 -12.65
N ILE A 188 18.46 -18.82 -11.99
CA ILE A 188 18.54 -18.94 -10.52
C ILE A 188 19.12 -17.66 -9.89
N LEU A 189 20.07 -17.01 -10.59
CA LEU A 189 20.77 -15.84 -10.07
C LEU A 189 19.83 -14.66 -9.81
N HIS A 190 18.91 -14.37 -10.72
CA HIS A 190 17.94 -13.28 -10.51
C HIS A 190 17.04 -13.53 -9.29
N LEU A 191 16.56 -14.77 -9.08
CA LEU A 191 15.76 -15.11 -7.90
C LEU A 191 16.60 -14.99 -6.61
N PHE A 192 17.85 -15.40 -6.64
CA PHE A 192 18.77 -15.30 -5.50
C PHE A 192 19.00 -13.85 -5.09
N PHE A 193 19.31 -12.97 -6.02
CA PHE A 193 19.51 -11.54 -5.73
C PHE A 193 18.23 -10.85 -5.31
N ALA A 194 17.09 -11.15 -5.95
CA ALA A 194 15.78 -10.65 -5.54
C ALA A 194 15.43 -11.07 -4.10
N PHE A 195 15.74 -12.32 -3.73
CA PHE A 195 15.51 -12.84 -2.39
C PHE A 195 16.35 -12.10 -1.33
N ILE A 196 17.63 -11.85 -1.60
CA ILE A 196 18.48 -11.06 -0.71
C ILE A 196 17.93 -9.63 -0.55
N GLY A 197 17.56 -8.98 -1.65
CA GLY A 197 16.94 -7.67 -1.62
C GLY A 197 15.67 -7.63 -0.75
N MET A 198 14.79 -8.63 -0.90
CA MET A 198 13.60 -8.79 -0.07
C MET A 198 13.93 -8.95 1.42
N LEU A 199 14.92 -9.79 1.78
CA LEU A 199 15.33 -9.98 3.16
C LEU A 199 15.86 -8.68 3.80
N LEU A 200 16.61 -7.87 3.05
CA LEU A 200 17.11 -6.57 3.51
C LEU A 200 15.96 -5.59 3.77
N ILE A 201 14.95 -5.53 2.91
CA ILE A 201 13.75 -4.72 3.14
C ILE A 201 13.00 -5.18 4.39
N LEU A 202 12.73 -6.48 4.53
CA LEU A 202 12.04 -7.03 5.70
C LEU A 202 12.78 -6.69 7.00
N LYS A 203 14.10 -6.74 6.98
CA LYS A 203 14.93 -6.36 8.12
C LYS A 203 14.86 -4.87 8.40
N SER A 204 14.87 -4.02 7.39
CA SER A 204 14.76 -2.56 7.55
C SER A 204 13.48 -2.15 8.26
N PHE A 205 12.34 -2.77 7.94
CA PHE A 205 11.05 -2.52 8.61
C PHE A 205 11.04 -2.91 10.10
N ALA A 206 11.82 -3.91 10.50
CA ALA A 206 11.89 -4.35 11.89
C ALA A 206 12.80 -3.48 12.76
N LYS A 207 13.82 -2.86 12.18
CA LYS A 207 14.83 -2.06 12.90
C LYS A 207 14.45 -0.58 12.88
N ARG A 208 13.79 -0.09 13.94
CA ARG A 208 13.34 1.31 14.05
C ARG A 208 14.29 2.24 14.81
N THR A 209 15.26 1.69 15.52
CA THR A 209 16.09 2.47 16.48
C THR A 209 17.24 3.22 15.81
N ASP A 210 17.63 2.84 14.61
CA ASP A 210 18.79 3.40 13.90
C ASP A 210 18.41 3.73 12.45
N ALA A 211 17.98 4.97 12.23
CA ALA A 211 17.51 5.44 10.93
C ALA A 211 18.59 5.35 9.84
N MET A 212 19.87 5.58 10.21
CA MET A 212 20.99 5.46 9.27
C MET A 212 21.17 4.02 8.77
N ALA A 213 21.14 3.05 9.70
CA ALA A 213 21.28 1.63 9.31
C ALA A 213 20.06 1.15 8.50
N VAL A 214 18.86 1.63 8.82
CA VAL A 214 17.64 1.34 8.05
C VAL A 214 17.77 1.87 6.63
N TRP A 215 18.18 3.13 6.48
CA TRP A 215 18.36 3.75 5.18
C TRP A 215 19.41 3.02 4.33
N PHE A 216 20.53 2.64 4.95
CA PHE A 216 21.55 1.83 4.28
C PHE A 216 20.99 0.49 3.78
N MET A 217 20.19 -0.22 4.59
CA MET A 217 19.57 -1.49 4.19
C MET A 217 18.57 -1.31 3.04
N ILE A 218 17.82 -0.20 3.02
CA ILE A 218 16.90 0.11 1.92
C ILE A 218 17.67 0.35 0.63
N ILE A 219 18.71 1.16 0.66
CA ILE A 219 19.54 1.43 -0.53
C ILE A 219 20.23 0.15 -1.01
N ALA A 220 20.81 -0.64 -0.10
CA ALA A 220 21.42 -1.91 -0.46
C ALA A 220 20.42 -2.87 -1.11
N SER A 221 19.18 -2.93 -0.61
CA SER A 221 18.13 -3.76 -1.23
C SER A 221 17.82 -3.34 -2.67
N GLN A 222 17.82 -2.04 -2.96
CA GLN A 222 17.58 -1.53 -4.32
C GLN A 222 18.72 -1.92 -5.27
N PHE A 223 19.98 -1.92 -4.81
CA PHE A 223 21.09 -2.41 -5.62
C PHE A 223 20.96 -3.91 -5.93
N TYR A 224 20.53 -4.72 -4.96
CA TYR A 224 20.26 -6.14 -5.19
C TYR A 224 19.10 -6.37 -6.15
N MET A 225 18.03 -5.57 -6.05
CA MET A 225 16.89 -5.64 -6.98
C MET A 225 17.30 -5.22 -8.40
N LEU A 226 18.13 -4.18 -8.53
CA LEU A 226 18.69 -3.79 -9.82
C LEU A 226 19.46 -4.94 -10.48
N LEU A 227 20.32 -5.60 -9.72
CA LEU A 227 21.09 -6.74 -10.21
C LEU A 227 20.18 -7.91 -10.61
N ALA A 228 19.15 -8.19 -9.81
CA ALA A 228 18.14 -9.20 -10.15
C ALA A 228 17.40 -8.90 -11.44
N ILE A 229 17.02 -7.63 -11.66
CA ILE A 229 16.34 -7.19 -12.89
C ILE A 229 17.30 -7.26 -14.08
N ALA A 230 18.56 -6.91 -13.90
CA ALA A 230 19.58 -6.97 -14.94
C ALA A 230 19.76 -8.41 -15.47
N PHE A 231 19.76 -9.43 -14.60
CA PHE A 231 19.77 -10.84 -15.00
C PHE A 231 18.46 -11.35 -15.61
N LEU A 232 17.34 -10.67 -15.41
CA LEU A 232 16.03 -11.10 -15.93
C LEU A 232 15.79 -10.65 -17.38
N ASN A 233 16.47 -9.60 -17.83
CA ASN A 233 16.16 -8.94 -19.09
C ASN A 233 17.41 -8.80 -19.98
N ASP A 234 17.54 -9.68 -20.95
CA ASP A 234 18.64 -9.72 -21.93
C ASP A 234 18.69 -8.48 -22.85
N GLN A 235 17.67 -7.61 -22.80
CA GLN A 235 17.53 -6.45 -23.69
C GLN A 235 17.77 -5.10 -22.99
N TYR A 236 18.30 -5.10 -21.75
CA TYR A 236 18.60 -3.83 -21.09
C TYR A 236 19.72 -3.06 -21.81
N GLU A 237 19.39 -1.84 -22.24
CA GLU A 237 20.42 -0.89 -22.66
C GLU A 237 21.24 -0.47 -21.42
N TYR A 238 22.56 -0.49 -21.53
CA TYR A 238 23.47 -0.03 -20.45
C TYR A 238 23.12 1.36 -19.92
N VAL A 239 22.48 2.19 -20.77
CA VAL A 239 22.01 3.54 -20.41
C VAL A 239 20.94 3.50 -19.33
N GLU A 240 19.99 2.55 -19.40
CA GLU A 240 18.91 2.41 -18.41
C GLU A 240 19.45 2.01 -17.03
N ILE A 241 20.38 1.05 -17.02
CA ILE A 241 21.07 0.61 -15.79
C ILE A 241 21.82 1.80 -15.17
N LEU A 242 22.55 2.57 -15.99
CA LEU A 242 23.33 3.72 -15.53
C LEU A 242 22.44 4.82 -14.98
N LEU A 243 21.29 5.09 -15.62
CA LEU A 243 20.30 6.05 -15.11
C LEU A 243 19.72 5.60 -13.77
N TYR A 244 19.41 4.31 -13.62
CA TYR A 244 18.89 3.78 -12.37
C TYR A 244 19.94 3.88 -11.24
N VAL A 245 21.18 3.48 -11.50
CA VAL A 245 22.31 3.59 -10.54
C VAL A 245 22.53 5.04 -10.14
N SER A 246 22.54 5.97 -11.10
CA SER A 246 22.73 7.39 -10.80
C SER A 246 21.62 7.94 -9.90
N GLY A 247 20.37 7.58 -10.16
CA GLY A 247 19.23 7.91 -9.32
C GLY A 247 19.32 7.35 -7.90
N LEU A 248 19.77 6.09 -7.76
CA LEU A 248 20.00 5.49 -6.45
C LEU A 248 21.13 6.19 -5.66
N LEU A 249 22.21 6.56 -6.32
CA LEU A 249 23.32 7.27 -5.68
C LEU A 249 22.89 8.66 -5.20
N ILE A 250 22.12 9.39 -6.00
CA ILE A 250 21.55 10.67 -5.61
C ILE A 250 20.59 10.49 -4.41
N ALA A 251 19.69 9.51 -4.46
CA ALA A 251 18.77 9.21 -3.37
C ALA A 251 19.53 8.84 -2.09
N ALA A 252 20.55 8.01 -2.19
CA ALA A 252 21.41 7.65 -1.07
C ALA A 252 22.07 8.87 -0.45
N GLY A 253 22.69 9.73 -1.27
CA GLY A 253 23.37 10.94 -0.81
C GLY A 253 22.44 11.92 -0.12
N VAL A 254 21.28 12.22 -0.74
CA VAL A 254 20.27 13.13 -0.17
C VAL A 254 19.70 12.55 1.14
N GLY A 255 19.40 11.27 1.19
CA GLY A 255 18.87 10.63 2.39
C GLY A 255 19.88 10.59 3.54
N PHE A 256 21.14 10.22 3.29
CA PHE A 256 22.19 10.26 4.30
C PHE A 256 22.47 11.67 4.81
N TYR A 257 22.52 12.65 3.92
CA TYR A 257 22.69 14.06 4.29
C TYR A 257 21.53 14.55 5.19
N SER A 258 20.29 14.26 4.79
CA SER A 258 19.10 14.64 5.55
C SER A 258 19.08 13.99 6.94
N LEU A 259 19.41 12.71 7.05
CA LEU A 259 19.48 11.98 8.32
C LEU A 259 20.64 12.45 9.20
N TYR A 260 21.76 12.87 8.62
CA TYR A 260 22.88 13.45 9.36
C TYR A 260 22.51 14.80 9.97
N ARG A 261 21.74 15.63 9.25
CA ARG A 261 21.32 16.95 9.69
C ARG A 261 20.26 16.93 10.80
N ILE A 262 19.46 15.87 10.87
CA ILE A 262 18.38 15.70 11.90
C ILE A 262 18.96 15.19 13.23
N LYS A 263 20.15 14.59 13.22
CA LYS A 263 20.86 14.16 14.43
C LYS A 263 21.53 15.35 15.10
#